data_6928ef556e02f479616d8abea07430a5
#
_entry.id   6928ef556e02f479616d8abea07430a5
#
_cell.length_a   1.000
_cell.length_b   1.000
_cell.length_c   1.000
_cell.angle_alpha   90.00
_cell.angle_beta   90.00
_cell.angle_gamma   90.00
#
_symmetry.space_group_name_H-M   'P 1'
#
loop_
_entity.id
_entity.type
_entity.pdbx_description
1 polymer ?
#
loop_
_entity_poly.entity_id
_entity_poly.type
_entity_poly.pdbx_seq_one_letter_code
_entity_poly.pdbx_strand_id
1 'polypeptide(L)'
;EMTSESINSPTLLVLAAGLGSRYGGLKQLEQIGPSGETLMDYSIHDARQAGFTRLVFLIREEMREQFESQVGSKYEGILEVSYAYQDKNDLPTGFTCPPERERPWGTGHAVWAARDALGDSSLAVINADDFYGAETFEVLMQSFQKMNEDGGGNIFSMVGFRLSETLSEH
;
A
#
# COMPACT_ATOMS: atom_id res chain seq x y z
N GLU A 1 -23.49 5.75 28.94
CA GLU A 1 -23.40 5.22 27.54
C GLU A 1 -22.00 5.51 27.05
N MET A 2 -21.15 4.49 27.14
CA MET A 2 -19.79 4.56 26.61
C MET A 2 -19.90 4.39 25.10
N THR A 3 -19.67 5.47 24.39
CA THR A 3 -19.45 5.43 22.94
C THR A 3 -18.24 4.51 22.68
N SER A 4 -18.48 3.40 22.02
CA SER A 4 -17.41 2.56 21.47
C SER A 4 -16.58 3.45 20.55
N GLU A 5 -15.38 3.84 20.98
CA GLU A 5 -14.36 4.34 20.06
C GLU A 5 -14.20 3.26 19.00
N SER A 6 -14.60 3.59 17.79
CA SER A 6 -14.32 2.74 16.64
C SER A 6 -12.80 2.58 16.59
N ILE A 7 -12.32 1.39 16.93
CA ILE A 7 -10.93 1.01 16.70
C ILE A 7 -10.70 1.27 15.22
N ASN A 8 -9.95 2.34 14.92
CA ASN A 8 -9.65 2.71 13.55
C ASN A 8 -8.91 1.54 12.91
N SER A 9 -9.59 0.79 12.07
CA SER A 9 -8.99 -0.31 11.33
C SER A 9 -7.77 0.21 10.59
N PRO A 10 -6.62 -0.46 10.67
CA PRO A 10 -5.43 0.01 9.98
C PRO A 10 -5.67 0.07 8.48
N THR A 11 -5.03 1.04 7.84
CA THR A 11 -5.11 1.23 6.39
C THR A 11 -3.99 0.44 5.71
N LEU A 12 -4.32 -0.25 4.63
CA LEU A 12 -3.32 -0.83 3.73
C LEU A 12 -2.95 0.19 2.65
N LEU A 13 -1.70 0.63 2.63
CA LEU A 13 -1.14 1.48 1.58
C LEU A 13 -0.39 0.60 0.57
N VAL A 14 -0.85 0.58 -0.67
CA VAL A 14 -0.22 -0.15 -1.78
C VAL A 14 0.57 0.81 -2.65
N LEU A 15 1.88 0.63 -2.72
CA LEU A 15 2.78 1.45 -3.53
C LEU A 15 2.77 0.98 -4.98
N ALA A 16 1.99 1.64 -5.81
CA ALA A 16 1.79 1.30 -7.23
C ALA A 16 2.28 2.38 -8.20
N ALA A 17 2.85 3.49 -7.73
CA ALA A 17 3.35 4.58 -8.58
C ALA A 17 4.57 4.20 -9.45
N GLY A 18 5.31 3.16 -9.05
CA GLY A 18 6.40 2.58 -9.84
C GLY A 18 5.94 1.76 -11.05
N LEU A 19 4.67 1.40 -11.08
CA LEU A 19 4.08 0.58 -12.12
C LEU A 19 4.13 1.29 -13.48
N GLY A 20 4.70 0.63 -14.49
CA GLY A 20 4.66 1.11 -15.88
C GLY A 20 5.76 2.06 -16.33
N SER A 21 6.70 2.48 -15.47
CA SER A 21 7.76 3.42 -15.87
C SER A 21 8.75 2.87 -16.93
N ARG A 22 8.88 1.55 -17.05
CA ARG A 22 9.87 0.92 -17.95
C ARG A 22 9.31 0.42 -19.27
N TYR A 23 7.98 0.24 -19.42
CA TYR A 23 7.39 -0.46 -20.56
C TYR A 23 6.09 0.16 -21.11
N GLY A 24 5.78 1.42 -20.80
CA GLY A 24 4.70 2.18 -21.44
C GLY A 24 3.27 1.68 -21.14
N GLY A 25 3.00 1.09 -19.98
CA GLY A 25 1.66 0.64 -19.60
C GLY A 25 1.61 -0.05 -18.24
N LEU A 26 0.41 -0.40 -17.78
CA LEU A 26 0.18 -1.15 -16.53
C LEU A 26 0.62 -2.64 -16.67
N LYS A 27 1.83 -2.91 -17.18
CA LYS A 27 2.35 -4.28 -17.36
C LYS A 27 2.52 -5.06 -16.05
N GLN A 28 2.50 -4.38 -14.92
CA GLN A 28 2.58 -5.01 -13.61
C GLN A 28 1.21 -5.51 -13.11
N LEU A 29 0.20 -5.35 -13.94
CA LEU A 29 -1.03 -6.11 -13.83
C LEU A 29 -0.88 -7.44 -14.59
N GLU A 30 0.33 -8.03 -14.59
CA GLU A 30 0.51 -9.36 -15.11
C GLU A 30 -0.37 -10.33 -14.33
N GLN A 31 -1.29 -10.92 -15.05
CA GLN A 31 -2.20 -11.91 -14.50
C GLN A 31 -1.42 -13.21 -14.31
N ILE A 32 -1.25 -13.61 -13.07
CA ILE A 32 -0.54 -14.83 -12.68
C ILE A 32 -1.48 -15.92 -12.15
N GLY A 33 -2.64 -15.52 -11.68
CA GLY A 33 -3.63 -16.44 -11.15
C GLY A 33 -4.51 -17.06 -12.23
N PRO A 34 -5.18 -18.21 -11.92
CA PRO A 34 -5.98 -18.96 -12.87
C PRO A 34 -7.24 -18.20 -13.36
N SER A 35 -7.71 -17.20 -12.61
CA SER A 35 -8.86 -16.36 -12.96
C SER A 35 -8.45 -14.94 -13.34
N GLY A 36 -7.17 -14.71 -13.57
CA GLY A 36 -6.62 -13.40 -13.95
C GLY A 36 -6.21 -12.52 -12.77
N GLU A 37 -5.96 -13.11 -11.62
CA GLU A 37 -5.48 -12.39 -10.44
C GLU A 37 -4.02 -11.95 -10.65
N THR A 38 -3.70 -10.76 -10.14
CA THR A 38 -2.35 -10.22 -10.06
C THR A 38 -1.72 -10.51 -8.69
N LEU A 39 -0.41 -10.31 -8.52
CA LEU A 39 0.27 -10.39 -7.20
C LEU A 39 -0.43 -9.51 -6.16
N MET A 40 -0.80 -8.31 -6.58
CA MET A 40 -1.49 -7.35 -5.72
C MET A 40 -2.88 -7.85 -5.29
N ASP A 41 -3.62 -8.53 -6.16
CA ASP A 41 -4.93 -9.10 -5.83
C ASP A 41 -4.81 -10.12 -4.67
N TYR A 42 -3.76 -10.95 -4.67
CA TYR A 42 -3.49 -11.88 -3.55
C TYR A 42 -3.18 -11.14 -2.26
N SER A 43 -2.29 -10.15 -2.32
CA SER A 43 -1.92 -9.37 -1.13
C SER A 43 -3.11 -8.62 -0.53
N ILE A 44 -3.97 -8.02 -1.35
CA ILE A 44 -5.18 -7.33 -0.89
C ILE A 44 -6.21 -8.31 -0.33
N HIS A 45 -6.36 -9.48 -0.96
CA HIS A 45 -7.22 -10.55 -0.44
C HIS A 45 -6.78 -10.98 0.96
N ASP A 46 -5.50 -11.29 1.14
CA ASP A 46 -4.94 -11.74 2.41
C ASP A 46 -5.04 -10.66 3.49
N ALA A 47 -4.75 -9.40 3.15
CA ALA A 47 -4.92 -8.27 4.06
C ALA A 47 -6.37 -8.11 4.52
N ARG A 48 -7.33 -8.23 3.61
CA ARG A 48 -8.76 -8.20 3.94
C ARG A 48 -9.14 -9.33 4.89
N GLN A 49 -8.67 -10.56 4.66
CA GLN A 49 -8.91 -11.70 5.55
C GLN A 49 -8.32 -11.47 6.93
N ALA A 50 -7.18 -10.80 7.03
CA ALA A 50 -6.56 -10.41 8.30
C ALA A 50 -7.31 -9.27 9.03
N GLY A 51 -8.25 -8.58 8.36
CA GLY A 51 -9.10 -7.55 8.99
C GLY A 51 -8.83 -6.11 8.55
N PHE A 52 -8.04 -5.88 7.49
CA PHE A 52 -7.94 -4.55 6.87
C PHE A 52 -9.26 -4.23 6.16
N THR A 53 -9.78 -3.01 6.38
CA THR A 53 -11.03 -2.52 5.78
C THR A 53 -10.83 -1.31 4.87
N ARG A 54 -9.68 -0.64 4.99
CA ARG A 54 -9.32 0.55 4.21
C ARG A 54 -8.11 0.26 3.33
N LEU A 55 -8.20 0.70 2.08
CA LEU A 55 -7.19 0.50 1.04
C LEU A 55 -6.87 1.84 0.37
N VAL A 56 -5.61 2.24 0.40
CA VAL A 56 -5.11 3.41 -0.34
C VAL A 56 -4.14 2.94 -1.40
N PHE A 57 -4.41 3.29 -2.65
CA PHE A 57 -3.46 3.10 -3.74
C PHE A 57 -2.65 4.37 -3.97
N LEU A 58 -1.32 4.27 -3.87
CA LEU A 58 -0.44 5.33 -4.32
C LEU A 58 -0.05 5.07 -5.77
N ILE A 59 -0.53 5.90 -6.66
CA ILE A 59 -0.32 5.82 -8.10
C ILE A 59 0.27 7.14 -8.64
N ARG A 60 0.56 7.19 -9.94
CA ARG A 60 0.83 8.46 -10.63
C ARG A 60 -0.49 9.00 -11.21
N GLU A 61 -0.65 10.33 -11.22
CA GLU A 61 -1.88 10.98 -11.71
C GLU A 61 -2.25 10.55 -13.14
N GLU A 62 -1.25 10.41 -14.02
CA GLU A 62 -1.47 9.99 -15.40
C GLU A 62 -2.01 8.56 -15.57
N MET A 63 -1.96 7.76 -14.51
CA MET A 63 -2.47 6.38 -14.50
C MET A 63 -3.89 6.27 -13.94
N ARG A 64 -4.43 7.35 -13.42
CA ARG A 64 -5.66 7.36 -12.63
C ARG A 64 -6.81 6.62 -13.29
N GLU A 65 -7.28 7.10 -14.44
CA GLU A 65 -8.47 6.54 -15.10
C GLU A 65 -8.32 5.05 -15.42
N GLN A 66 -7.14 4.67 -15.92
CA GLN A 66 -6.86 3.30 -16.27
C GLN A 66 -6.78 2.42 -15.01
N PHE A 67 -6.13 2.90 -13.95
CA PHE A 67 -5.96 2.15 -12.71
C PHE A 67 -7.30 2.00 -11.97
N GLU A 68 -8.09 3.06 -11.84
CA GLU A 68 -9.42 3.02 -11.24
C GLU A 68 -10.33 2.01 -11.95
N SER A 69 -10.36 2.03 -13.29
CA SER A 69 -11.23 1.14 -14.08
C SER A 69 -10.77 -0.33 -14.07
N GLN A 70 -9.48 -0.61 -14.08
CA GLN A 70 -8.95 -1.98 -14.22
C GLN A 70 -8.62 -2.64 -12.88
N VAL A 71 -8.32 -1.85 -11.86
CA VAL A 71 -7.88 -2.34 -10.55
C VAL A 71 -8.87 -1.94 -9.47
N GLY A 72 -9.06 -0.64 -9.27
CA GLY A 72 -9.83 -0.12 -8.15
C GLY A 72 -11.26 -0.63 -8.11
N SER A 73 -11.91 -0.70 -9.27
CA SER A 73 -13.29 -1.19 -9.40
C SER A 73 -13.50 -2.62 -8.86
N LYS A 74 -12.46 -3.45 -8.81
CA LYS A 74 -12.53 -4.81 -8.24
C LYS A 74 -12.81 -4.81 -6.74
N TYR A 75 -12.42 -3.74 -6.03
CA TYR A 75 -12.49 -3.65 -4.58
C TYR A 75 -13.62 -2.77 -4.09
N GLU A 76 -14.29 -2.03 -4.97
CA GLU A 76 -15.46 -1.21 -4.64
C GLU A 76 -16.56 -2.07 -4.00
N GLY A 77 -17.09 -1.60 -2.87
CA GLY A 77 -18.10 -2.33 -2.09
C GLY A 77 -17.56 -3.49 -1.24
N ILE A 78 -16.24 -3.79 -1.37
CA ILE A 78 -15.56 -4.81 -0.56
C ILE A 78 -14.68 -4.16 0.50
N LEU A 79 -13.98 -3.08 0.14
CA LEU A 79 -13.11 -2.26 0.98
C LEU A 79 -13.43 -0.78 0.76
N GLU A 80 -13.06 0.06 1.73
CA GLU A 80 -13.04 1.51 1.54
C GLU A 80 -11.79 1.88 0.73
N VAL A 81 -11.97 2.17 -0.56
CA VAL A 81 -10.87 2.43 -1.49
C VAL A 81 -10.66 3.94 -1.65
N SER A 82 -9.41 4.37 -1.56
CA SER A 82 -8.97 5.73 -1.83
C SER A 82 -7.69 5.75 -2.67
N TYR A 83 -7.38 6.89 -3.26
CA TYR A 83 -6.21 7.07 -4.10
C TYR A 83 -5.37 8.24 -3.61
N ALA A 84 -4.06 8.08 -3.70
CA ALA A 84 -3.07 9.13 -3.50
C ALA A 84 -2.16 9.20 -4.73
N TYR A 85 -1.60 10.38 -4.98
CA TYR A 85 -0.83 10.62 -6.20
C TYR A 85 0.58 11.04 -5.86
N GLN A 86 1.57 10.33 -6.39
CA GLN A 86 2.97 10.66 -6.19
C GLN A 86 3.43 11.70 -7.20
N ASP A 87 3.51 12.96 -6.77
CA ASP A 87 4.15 14.05 -7.52
C ASP A 87 5.53 14.34 -6.93
N LYS A 88 6.58 14.35 -7.75
CA LYS A 88 7.96 14.68 -7.34
C LYS A 88 8.10 16.07 -6.74
N ASN A 89 7.16 16.97 -6.99
CA ASN A 89 7.14 18.35 -6.47
C ASN A 89 6.40 18.46 -5.12
N ASP A 90 5.66 17.44 -4.71
CA ASP A 90 5.00 17.40 -3.40
C ASP A 90 6.03 17.09 -2.31
N LEU A 91 6.71 18.11 -1.84
CA LEU A 91 7.78 18.01 -0.84
C LEU A 91 7.40 18.74 0.46
N PRO A 92 7.98 18.35 1.59
CA PRO A 92 7.85 19.12 2.83
C PRO A 92 8.28 20.58 2.68
N THR A 93 7.70 21.46 3.49
CA THR A 93 8.03 22.87 3.49
C THR A 93 9.54 23.10 3.63
N GLY A 94 10.11 23.93 2.77
CA GLY A 94 11.54 24.23 2.76
C GLY A 94 12.37 23.39 1.78
N PHE A 95 11.74 22.42 1.12
CA PHE A 95 12.38 21.62 0.07
C PHE A 95 11.80 21.95 -1.29
N THR A 96 12.64 21.89 -2.32
CA THR A 96 12.26 22.08 -3.73
C THR A 96 12.84 20.96 -4.57
N CYS A 97 12.07 20.53 -5.57
CA CYS A 97 12.53 19.51 -6.51
C CYS A 97 13.56 20.12 -7.47
N PRO A 98 14.77 19.55 -7.60
CA PRO A 98 15.74 20.00 -8.59
C PRO A 98 15.14 19.91 -10.00
N PRO A 99 15.36 20.91 -10.87
CA PRO A 99 14.76 20.96 -12.21
C PRO A 99 15.11 19.74 -13.08
N GLU A 100 16.31 19.20 -12.91
CA GLU A 100 16.84 18.06 -13.65
C GLU A 100 16.31 16.71 -13.16
N ARG A 101 15.52 16.69 -12.06
CA ARG A 101 15.02 15.43 -11.51
C ARG A 101 13.84 14.91 -12.31
N GLU A 102 14.02 13.79 -12.96
CA GLU A 102 12.98 13.11 -13.74
C GLU A 102 12.29 11.99 -12.95
N ARG A 103 13.06 11.30 -12.10
CA ARG A 103 12.56 10.14 -11.34
C ARG A 103 11.84 10.57 -10.07
N PRO A 104 10.77 9.84 -9.65
CA PRO A 104 10.16 10.04 -8.35
C PRO A 104 11.17 9.79 -7.24
N TRP A 105 10.87 10.31 -6.05
CA TRP A 105 11.62 10.04 -4.84
C TRP A 105 11.33 8.60 -4.36
N GLY A 106 12.11 8.11 -3.39
CA GLY A 106 11.96 6.76 -2.87
C GLY A 106 10.68 6.52 -2.04
N THR A 107 10.62 5.36 -1.39
CA THR A 107 9.44 4.87 -0.65
C THR A 107 9.02 5.79 0.51
N GLY A 108 9.96 6.45 1.18
CA GLY A 108 9.62 7.44 2.20
C GLY A 108 8.78 8.59 1.66
N HIS A 109 9.12 9.11 0.49
CA HIS A 109 8.31 10.13 -0.19
C HIS A 109 6.97 9.56 -0.68
N ALA A 110 6.92 8.30 -1.06
CA ALA A 110 5.68 7.64 -1.45
C ALA A 110 4.66 7.66 -0.30
N VAL A 111 5.11 7.34 0.93
CA VAL A 111 4.26 7.43 2.13
C VAL A 111 3.88 8.89 2.43
N TRP A 112 4.82 9.82 2.28
CA TRP A 112 4.54 11.26 2.43
C TRP A 112 3.45 11.75 1.46
N ALA A 113 3.50 11.35 0.21
CA ALA A 113 2.52 11.73 -0.81
C ALA A 113 1.10 11.20 -0.50
N ALA A 114 1.00 10.12 0.27
CA ALA A 114 -0.29 9.53 0.66
C ALA A 114 -0.87 10.13 1.96
N ARG A 115 -0.18 11.04 2.66
CA ARG A 115 -0.53 11.56 3.98
C ARG A 115 -1.98 12.04 4.13
N ASP A 116 -2.49 12.75 3.12
CA ASP A 116 -3.84 13.32 3.16
C ASP A 116 -4.92 12.23 3.04
N ALA A 117 -4.66 11.19 2.24
CA ALA A 117 -5.55 10.03 2.12
C ALA A 117 -5.48 9.09 3.33
N LEU A 118 -4.33 9.04 4.00
CA LEU A 118 -4.12 8.21 5.20
C LEU A 118 -4.70 8.84 6.46
N GLY A 119 -4.62 10.18 6.60
CA GLY A 119 -4.96 10.89 7.83
C GLY A 119 -4.13 10.38 9.01
N ASP A 120 -4.76 10.25 10.17
CA ASP A 120 -4.13 9.79 11.43
C ASP A 120 -4.24 8.27 11.63
N SER A 121 -4.56 7.51 10.58
CA SER A 121 -4.72 6.06 10.68
C SER A 121 -3.39 5.34 10.84
N SER A 122 -3.37 4.28 11.65
CA SER A 122 -2.30 3.29 11.58
C SER A 122 -2.26 2.69 10.19
N LEU A 123 -1.06 2.44 9.64
CA LEU A 123 -0.94 1.95 8.27
C LEU A 123 0.06 0.80 8.13
N ALA A 124 -0.25 -0.12 7.24
CA ALA A 124 0.71 -1.06 6.68
C ALA A 124 1.05 -0.64 5.25
N VAL A 125 2.30 -0.79 4.86
CA VAL A 125 2.81 -0.41 3.52
C VAL A 125 3.30 -1.66 2.81
N ILE A 126 2.83 -1.86 1.59
CA ILE A 126 3.28 -2.95 0.70
C ILE A 126 3.60 -2.41 -0.70
N ASN A 127 4.45 -3.11 -1.43
CA ASN A 127 4.65 -2.89 -2.85
C ASN A 127 3.59 -3.66 -3.66
N ALA A 128 3.19 -3.11 -4.79
CA ALA A 128 2.17 -3.73 -5.65
C ALA A 128 2.70 -4.95 -6.44
N ASP A 129 4.01 -5.10 -6.55
CA ASP A 129 4.72 -6.11 -7.34
C ASP A 129 5.42 -7.19 -6.50
N ASP A 130 5.21 -7.18 -5.17
CA ASP A 130 5.73 -8.18 -4.25
C ASP A 130 4.62 -9.12 -3.74
N PHE A 131 4.99 -10.39 -3.49
CA PHE A 131 4.12 -11.36 -2.84
C PHE A 131 4.53 -11.54 -1.37
N TYR A 132 3.58 -11.39 -0.46
CA TYR A 132 3.85 -11.39 0.99
C TYR A 132 3.30 -12.64 1.72
N GLY A 133 2.20 -13.23 1.23
CA GLY A 133 1.51 -14.35 1.88
C GLY A 133 0.62 -13.93 3.06
N ALA A 134 -0.38 -14.74 3.35
CA ALA A 134 -1.42 -14.45 4.34
C ALA A 134 -0.87 -14.21 5.76
N GLU A 135 0.12 -15.00 6.18
CA GLU A 135 0.74 -14.91 7.52
C GLU A 135 1.34 -13.52 7.79
N THR A 136 1.86 -12.85 6.77
CA THR A 136 2.40 -11.48 6.89
C THR A 136 1.34 -10.51 7.42
N PHE A 137 0.13 -10.57 6.89
CA PHE A 137 -0.96 -9.66 7.25
C PHE A 137 -1.53 -10.00 8.63
N GLU A 138 -1.56 -11.27 9.01
CA GLU A 138 -1.95 -11.70 10.35
C GLU A 138 -0.96 -11.17 11.40
N VAL A 139 0.35 -11.29 11.15
CA VAL A 139 1.39 -10.76 12.04
C VAL A 139 1.32 -9.24 12.15
N LEU A 140 1.07 -8.53 11.04
CA LEU A 140 0.87 -7.08 11.06
C LEU A 140 -0.34 -6.69 11.90
N MET A 141 -1.48 -7.37 11.76
CA MET A 141 -2.67 -7.11 12.56
C MET A 141 -2.44 -7.33 14.06
N GLN A 142 -1.78 -8.42 14.43
CA GLN A 142 -1.39 -8.68 15.82
C GLN A 142 -0.48 -7.56 16.36
N SER A 143 0.44 -7.05 15.53
CA SER A 143 1.31 -5.93 15.90
C SER A 143 0.49 -4.65 16.15
N PHE A 144 -0.49 -4.32 15.32
CA PHE A 144 -1.37 -3.16 15.54
C PHE A 144 -2.19 -3.29 16.82
N GLN A 145 -2.74 -4.46 17.10
CA GLN A 145 -3.48 -4.71 18.35
C GLN A 145 -2.60 -4.47 19.57
N LYS A 146 -1.39 -5.01 19.57
CA LYS A 146 -0.42 -4.82 20.65
C LYS A 146 0.00 -3.36 20.82
N MET A 147 0.23 -2.63 19.72
CA MET A 147 0.55 -1.20 19.77
C MET A 147 -0.56 -0.37 20.40
N ASN A 148 -1.82 -0.71 20.12
CA ASN A 148 -2.98 -0.04 20.72
C ASN A 148 -3.10 -0.33 22.22
N GLU A 149 -2.81 -1.57 22.66
CA GLU A 149 -2.80 -1.96 24.08
C GLU A 149 -1.70 -1.23 24.87
N ASP A 150 -0.53 -1.01 24.25
CA ASP A 150 0.61 -0.31 24.86
C ASP A 150 0.42 1.23 24.92
N GLY A 151 -0.75 1.75 24.56
CA GLY A 151 -1.10 3.18 24.71
C GLY A 151 -0.76 4.04 23.50
N GLY A 152 -0.42 3.44 22.38
CA GLY A 152 -0.12 4.16 21.15
C GLY A 152 1.27 4.82 21.16
N GLY A 153 1.56 5.55 20.09
CA GLY A 153 2.82 6.28 19.92
C GLY A 153 3.40 6.02 18.55
N ASN A 154 4.56 6.60 18.28
CA ASN A 154 5.29 6.37 17.03
C ASN A 154 6.02 5.01 17.07
N ILE A 155 5.27 3.93 16.93
CA ILE A 155 5.81 2.57 16.93
C ILE A 155 5.86 2.09 15.48
N PHE A 156 6.98 1.48 15.11
CA PHE A 156 7.20 0.90 13.79
C PHE A 156 7.46 -0.59 13.93
N SER A 157 6.86 -1.39 13.05
CA SER A 157 7.15 -2.81 12.93
C SER A 157 7.42 -3.19 11.49
N MET A 158 8.14 -4.28 11.30
CA MET A 158 8.45 -4.81 9.97
C MET A 158 8.41 -6.33 10.02
N VAL A 159 7.78 -6.93 9.01
CA VAL A 159 7.81 -8.38 8.83
C VAL A 159 9.08 -8.75 8.07
N GLY A 160 9.89 -9.63 8.65
CA GLY A 160 11.09 -10.16 8.02
C GLY A 160 10.88 -11.57 7.50
N PHE A 161 11.45 -11.89 6.34
CA PHE A 161 11.45 -13.21 5.74
C PHE A 161 12.82 -13.88 5.91
N ARG A 162 12.84 -15.21 6.05
CA ARG A 162 14.10 -15.93 6.05
C ARG A 162 14.74 -15.86 4.68
N LEU A 163 15.98 -15.41 4.61
CA LEU A 163 16.70 -15.25 3.35
C LEU A 163 16.75 -16.54 2.53
N SER A 164 16.89 -17.69 3.18
CA SER A 164 16.90 -19.00 2.52
C SER A 164 15.59 -19.35 1.79
N GLU A 165 14.49 -18.69 2.16
CA GLU A 165 13.16 -18.92 1.58
C GLU A 165 12.81 -17.89 0.49
N THR A 166 13.69 -16.89 0.29
CA THR A 166 13.50 -15.83 -0.71
C THR A 166 14.46 -15.93 -1.88
N LEU A 167 15.40 -16.89 -1.86
CA LEU A 167 16.34 -17.11 -2.94
C LEU A 167 15.76 -18.08 -3.96
N SER A 168 15.87 -17.75 -5.25
CA SER A 168 15.61 -18.70 -6.33
C SER A 168 16.78 -19.67 -6.47
N GLU A 169 16.51 -20.90 -6.88
CA GLU A 169 17.54 -21.93 -7.13
C GLU A 169 18.34 -21.69 -8.46
N HIS A 170 18.29 -20.44 -9.01
CA HIS A 170 18.92 -20.08 -10.28
C HIS A 170 19.87 -18.89 -10.11
#